data_9bfaf16f00f0ded060c2fe02e2e0d98c
#
_entry.id   9bfaf16f00f0ded060c2fe02e2e0d98c
#
_cell.length_a   1.000
_cell.length_b   1.000
_cell.length_c   1.000
_cell.angle_alpha   90.00
_cell.angle_beta   90.00
_cell.angle_gamma   90.00
#
_symmetry.space_group_name_H-M   'P 1'
#
loop_
_entity.id
_entity.type
_entity.pdbx_description
1 polymer ?
#
loop_
_entity_poly.entity_id
_entity_poly.type
_entity_poly.pdbx_seq_one_letter_code
_entity_poly.pdbx_strand_id
1 'polypeptide(L)'
;MNSKNFQDLVRSSRSYRRFAEEEPLCYEDLAALVNAARFAPSGNNMQALRFHIVVGPAGCPAVFPHLRWAALLSDWDGPDAGERPTGYIAVCVPRDLVANPIRLIDAGIAAQTIALAAASRGLGCCMLKSFDPDVNDAMGVSAAGYAAVLVLALGVRGERVVLETGESEHGLAYWRDDEGAHHVPKLALEDLLI
;
A
#
# COMPACT_ATOMS: atom_id res chain seq x y z
N MET A 1 12.16 -19.18 -8.46
CA MET A 1 11.24 -18.36 -9.30
C MET A 1 12.00 -17.99 -10.56
N ASN A 2 11.47 -18.25 -11.76
CA ASN A 2 12.13 -17.82 -13.00
C ASN A 2 11.77 -16.36 -13.31
N SER A 3 12.47 -15.74 -14.31
CA SER A 3 12.29 -14.34 -14.68
C SER A 3 10.85 -13.99 -15.07
N LYS A 4 10.17 -14.86 -15.81
CA LYS A 4 8.77 -14.68 -16.23
C LYS A 4 7.84 -14.60 -15.01
N ASN A 5 7.97 -15.52 -14.07
CA ASN A 5 7.15 -15.55 -12.84
C ASN A 5 7.37 -14.31 -11.97
N PHE A 6 8.59 -13.75 -11.96
CA PHE A 6 8.86 -12.51 -11.25
C PHE A 6 8.19 -11.30 -11.92
N GLN A 7 8.27 -11.19 -13.25
CA GLN A 7 7.58 -10.13 -13.98
C GLN A 7 6.06 -10.20 -13.80
N ASP A 8 5.47 -11.40 -13.85
CA ASP A 8 4.04 -11.61 -13.62
C ASP A 8 3.64 -11.16 -12.21
N LEU A 9 4.46 -11.47 -11.20
CA LEU A 9 4.26 -11.00 -9.82
C LEU A 9 4.29 -9.47 -9.75
N VAL A 10 5.30 -8.83 -10.35
CA VAL A 10 5.40 -7.36 -10.38
C VAL A 10 4.18 -6.73 -11.09
N ARG A 11 3.71 -7.34 -12.19
CA ARG A 11 2.51 -6.88 -12.91
C ARG A 11 1.24 -7.02 -12.08
N SER A 12 1.12 -8.06 -11.28
CA SER A 12 -0.04 -8.31 -10.42
C SER A 12 -0.04 -7.48 -9.12
N SER A 13 1.09 -6.92 -8.72
CA SER A 13 1.21 -6.05 -7.54
C SER A 13 0.79 -4.63 -7.90
N ARG A 14 -0.49 -4.33 -7.74
CA ARG A 14 -1.11 -3.04 -8.08
C ARG A 14 -1.71 -2.38 -6.85
N SER A 15 -2.02 -1.08 -6.96
CA SER A 15 -2.77 -0.36 -5.93
C SER A 15 -4.24 -0.77 -5.99
N TYR A 16 -4.60 -1.79 -5.22
CA TYR A 16 -5.99 -2.17 -5.01
C TYR A 16 -6.62 -1.25 -3.97
N ARG A 17 -7.79 -0.70 -4.27
CA ARG A 17 -8.49 0.25 -3.41
C ARG A 17 -9.88 -0.21 -2.99
N ARG A 18 -10.33 -1.37 -3.51
CA ARG A 18 -11.51 -2.10 -3.07
C ARG A 18 -11.11 -3.51 -2.69
N PHE A 19 -11.71 -4.01 -1.63
CA PHE A 19 -11.35 -5.29 -1.01
C PHE A 19 -12.64 -6.08 -0.72
N ALA A 20 -12.53 -7.39 -0.62
CA ALA A 20 -13.59 -8.25 -0.10
C ALA A 20 -13.57 -8.14 1.44
N GLU A 21 -14.34 -7.21 2.00
CA GLU A 21 -14.30 -6.90 3.43
C GLU A 21 -14.84 -8.07 4.28
N GLU A 22 -15.64 -8.93 3.70
CA GLU A 22 -16.15 -10.18 4.32
C GLU A 22 -15.07 -11.26 4.51
N GLU A 23 -13.90 -11.09 3.91
CA GLU A 23 -12.74 -11.97 4.06
C GLU A 23 -11.66 -11.31 4.91
N PRO A 24 -11.79 -11.29 6.26
CA PRO A 24 -10.88 -10.56 7.13
C PRO A 24 -9.49 -11.21 7.18
N LEU A 25 -8.46 -10.37 7.16
CA LEU A 25 -7.09 -10.80 7.45
C LEU A 25 -6.84 -10.90 8.95
N CYS A 26 -6.00 -11.84 9.37
CA CYS A 26 -5.53 -11.93 10.74
C CYS A 26 -4.16 -11.25 10.94
N TYR A 27 -3.73 -11.12 12.18
CA TYR A 27 -2.44 -10.52 12.52
C TYR A 27 -1.28 -11.29 11.88
N GLU A 28 -1.34 -12.61 11.87
CA GLU A 28 -0.31 -13.50 11.34
C GLU A 28 -0.12 -13.32 9.84
N ASP A 29 -1.19 -13.02 9.10
CA ASP A 29 -1.11 -12.73 7.67
C ASP A 29 -0.23 -11.51 7.41
N LEU A 30 -0.49 -10.42 8.15
CA LEU A 30 0.26 -9.18 8.00
C LEU A 30 1.68 -9.29 8.56
N ALA A 31 1.85 -9.98 9.69
CA ALA A 31 3.17 -10.23 10.27
C ALA A 31 4.08 -11.00 9.32
N ALA A 32 3.54 -11.94 8.55
CA ALA A 32 4.28 -12.65 7.52
C ALA A 32 4.72 -11.75 6.36
N LEU A 33 3.93 -10.71 6.01
CA LEU A 33 4.32 -9.69 5.02
C LEU A 33 5.45 -8.81 5.56
N VAL A 34 5.35 -8.39 6.81
CA VAL A 34 6.42 -7.63 7.50
C VAL A 34 7.69 -8.47 7.60
N ASN A 35 7.58 -9.78 7.86
CA ASN A 35 8.75 -10.66 7.88
C ASN A 35 9.48 -10.73 6.54
N ALA A 36 8.78 -10.60 5.40
CA ALA A 36 9.44 -10.46 4.09
C ALA A 36 10.21 -9.13 4.00
N ALA A 37 9.61 -8.02 4.44
CA ALA A 37 10.25 -6.70 4.44
C ALA A 37 11.47 -6.60 5.36
N ARG A 38 11.57 -7.45 6.36
CA ARG A 38 12.73 -7.56 7.26
C ARG A 38 14.06 -7.80 6.53
N PHE A 39 14.01 -8.41 5.35
CA PHE A 39 15.18 -8.70 4.52
C PHE A 39 15.49 -7.59 3.50
N ALA A 40 14.65 -6.55 3.43
CA ALA A 40 14.89 -5.42 2.55
C ALA A 40 16.15 -4.64 2.97
N PRO A 41 16.96 -4.16 2.01
CA PRO A 41 18.12 -3.33 2.34
C PRO A 41 17.68 -2.00 2.95
N SER A 42 18.54 -1.41 3.79
CA SER A 42 18.36 -0.07 4.35
C SER A 42 19.66 0.71 4.35
N GLY A 43 19.58 2.03 4.27
CA GLY A 43 20.75 2.90 4.26
C GLY A 43 21.64 2.64 5.46
N ASN A 44 22.92 2.31 5.21
CA ASN A 44 23.91 1.89 6.21
C ASN A 44 23.49 0.69 7.08
N ASN A 45 22.53 -0.12 6.61
CA ASN A 45 21.92 -1.21 7.37
C ASN A 45 21.37 -0.76 8.75
N MET A 46 20.90 0.48 8.84
CA MET A 46 20.44 1.05 10.11
C MET A 46 19.17 0.42 10.65
N GLN A 47 18.35 -0.19 9.78
CA GLN A 47 17.12 -0.90 10.15
C GLN A 47 16.25 -0.05 11.10
N ALA A 48 16.12 1.24 10.78
CA ALA A 48 15.43 2.23 11.62
C ALA A 48 13.89 2.11 11.57
N LEU A 49 13.35 1.41 10.56
CA LEU A 49 11.93 1.26 10.40
C LEU A 49 11.31 0.39 11.50
N ARG A 50 10.07 0.72 11.85
CA ARG A 50 9.18 -0.14 12.63
C ARG A 50 7.87 -0.29 11.88
N PHE A 51 7.19 -1.40 12.12
CA PHE A 51 5.92 -1.70 11.46
C PHE A 51 4.86 -1.88 12.53
N HIS A 52 3.75 -1.16 12.38
CA HIS A 52 2.60 -1.33 13.25
C HIS A 52 1.47 -1.97 12.46
N ILE A 53 0.94 -3.07 12.98
CA ILE A 53 -0.12 -3.87 12.34
C ILE A 53 -1.45 -3.55 13.01
N VAL A 54 -2.45 -3.26 12.19
CA VAL A 54 -3.83 -3.08 12.64
C VAL A 54 -4.72 -4.05 11.87
N VAL A 55 -5.51 -4.82 12.60
CA VAL A 55 -6.52 -5.75 12.06
C VAL A 55 -7.77 -5.73 12.94
N GLY A 56 -8.84 -6.32 12.43
CA GLY A 56 -10.05 -6.61 13.16
C GLY A 56 -11.05 -5.46 13.25
N PRO A 57 -12.27 -5.77 13.79
CA PRO A 57 -13.43 -4.91 13.68
C PRO A 57 -13.36 -3.63 14.52
N ALA A 58 -12.45 -3.54 15.48
CA ALA A 58 -12.23 -2.31 16.25
C ALA A 58 -11.10 -1.45 15.65
N GLY A 59 -10.00 -2.08 15.19
CA GLY A 59 -8.83 -1.36 14.72
C GLY A 59 -9.01 -0.76 13.34
N CYS A 60 -9.49 -1.53 12.37
CA CYS A 60 -9.60 -1.05 11.00
C CYS A 60 -10.55 0.16 10.85
N PRO A 61 -11.74 0.18 11.45
CA PRO A 61 -12.60 1.36 11.42
C PRO A 61 -12.02 2.60 12.10
N ALA A 62 -11.14 2.45 13.08
CA ALA A 62 -10.47 3.59 13.73
C ALA A 62 -9.44 4.25 12.82
N VAL A 63 -8.80 3.49 11.93
CA VAL A 63 -7.76 3.99 11.00
C VAL A 63 -8.37 4.59 9.73
N PHE A 64 -9.41 3.96 9.18
CA PHE A 64 -9.97 4.28 7.87
C PHE A 64 -10.30 5.77 7.66
N PRO A 65 -10.94 6.51 8.59
CA PRO A 65 -11.33 7.91 8.41
C PRO A 65 -10.14 8.88 8.22
N HIS A 66 -8.96 8.48 8.69
CA HIS A 66 -7.75 9.30 8.61
C HIS A 66 -7.03 9.19 7.27
N LEU A 67 -7.45 8.28 6.39
CA LEU A 67 -6.79 8.01 5.12
C LEU A 67 -7.44 8.82 3.98
N ARG A 68 -6.64 9.19 2.99
CA ARG A 68 -7.11 9.88 1.77
C ARG A 68 -6.81 8.99 0.57
N TRP A 69 -7.83 8.78 -0.25
CA TRP A 69 -7.81 7.81 -1.34
C TRP A 69 -7.73 8.49 -2.70
N ALA A 70 -7.06 7.84 -3.64
CA ALA A 70 -7.13 8.05 -5.09
C ALA A 70 -7.35 9.51 -5.55
N ALA A 71 -6.43 10.42 -5.26
CA ALA A 71 -6.56 11.85 -5.53
C ALA A 71 -6.96 12.26 -6.98
N LEU A 72 -6.79 11.36 -7.96
CA LEU A 72 -7.22 11.60 -9.35
C LEU A 72 -8.67 11.17 -9.64
N LEU A 73 -9.35 10.53 -8.69
CA LEU A 73 -10.78 10.20 -8.76
C LEU A 73 -11.54 11.19 -7.88
N SER A 74 -11.82 12.40 -8.43
CA SER A 74 -12.37 13.54 -7.69
C SER A 74 -13.71 13.26 -7.00
N ASP A 75 -14.48 12.33 -7.54
CA ASP A 75 -15.84 12.01 -7.09
C ASP A 75 -15.87 10.71 -6.26
N TRP A 76 -14.70 10.30 -5.71
CA TRP A 76 -14.59 9.06 -4.94
C TRP A 76 -13.72 9.26 -3.69
N ASP A 77 -14.36 9.22 -2.51
CA ASP A 77 -13.72 9.47 -1.22
C ASP A 77 -13.03 8.23 -0.62
N GLY A 78 -13.12 7.09 -1.27
CA GLY A 78 -12.58 5.80 -0.80
C GLY A 78 -13.60 4.68 -0.91
N PRO A 79 -13.23 3.44 -0.51
CA PRO A 79 -14.12 2.29 -0.60
C PRO A 79 -15.31 2.41 0.35
N ASP A 80 -16.48 2.01 -0.15
CA ASP A 80 -17.70 1.92 0.63
C ASP A 80 -17.65 0.79 1.67
N ALA A 81 -18.63 0.76 2.57
CA ALA A 81 -18.81 -0.37 3.48
C ALA A 81 -19.04 -1.65 2.67
N GLY A 82 -18.34 -2.72 3.02
CA GLY A 82 -18.28 -3.98 2.27
C GLY A 82 -17.08 -4.07 1.32
N GLU A 83 -16.41 -2.94 1.02
CA GLU A 83 -15.24 -2.90 0.16
C GLU A 83 -13.97 -2.39 0.87
N ARG A 84 -14.02 -2.19 2.18
CA ARG A 84 -12.91 -1.59 2.95
C ARG A 84 -11.78 -2.57 3.20
N PRO A 85 -10.54 -2.06 3.42
CA PRO A 85 -9.42 -2.90 3.84
C PRO A 85 -9.69 -3.60 5.16
N THR A 86 -9.23 -4.83 5.28
CA THR A 86 -9.37 -5.64 6.50
C THR A 86 -8.09 -5.68 7.33
N GLY A 87 -7.05 -4.99 6.88
CA GLY A 87 -5.81 -4.82 7.63
C GLY A 87 -4.99 -3.62 7.16
N TYR A 88 -4.18 -3.09 8.07
CA TYR A 88 -3.24 -2.02 7.78
C TYR A 88 -1.85 -2.33 8.35
N ILE A 89 -0.82 -1.92 7.62
CA ILE A 89 0.55 -1.87 8.10
C ILE A 89 1.03 -0.42 8.00
N ALA A 90 1.28 0.22 9.13
CA ALA A 90 1.99 1.50 9.13
C ALA A 90 3.50 1.25 9.09
N VAL A 91 4.18 1.85 8.11
CA VAL A 91 5.64 1.94 8.07
C VAL A 91 6.04 3.19 8.84
N CYS A 92 6.72 2.98 9.95
CA CYS A 92 7.02 4.01 10.93
C CYS A 92 8.52 4.28 11.02
N VAL A 93 8.88 5.53 11.28
CA VAL A 93 10.24 5.97 11.62
C VAL A 93 10.24 6.65 12.98
N PRO A 94 11.39 6.73 13.70
CA PRO A 94 11.53 7.62 14.84
C PRO A 94 11.11 9.04 14.47
N ARG A 95 10.43 9.75 15.37
CA ARG A 95 9.86 11.09 15.09
C ARG A 95 10.87 12.11 14.60
N ASP A 96 12.09 12.06 15.11
CA ASP A 96 13.20 12.92 14.69
C ASP A 96 13.73 12.61 13.29
N LEU A 97 13.34 11.49 12.70
CA LEU A 97 13.78 11.02 11.37
C LEU A 97 12.70 11.11 10.29
N VAL A 98 11.51 11.66 10.56
CA VAL A 98 10.40 11.70 9.56
C VAL A 98 10.75 12.48 8.29
N ALA A 99 11.63 13.47 8.38
CA ALA A 99 12.09 14.26 7.23
C ALA A 99 13.40 13.72 6.62
N ASN A 100 13.99 12.65 7.18
CA ASN A 100 15.23 12.11 6.67
C ASN A 100 15.01 11.39 5.34
N PRO A 101 15.61 11.85 4.22
CA PRO A 101 15.32 11.31 2.89
C PRO A 101 15.73 9.84 2.75
N ILE A 102 16.81 9.41 3.43
CA ILE A 102 17.25 8.01 3.38
C ILE A 102 16.22 7.11 4.07
N ARG A 103 15.62 7.55 5.18
CA ARG A 103 14.57 6.77 5.87
C ARG A 103 13.30 6.68 5.03
N LEU A 104 12.99 7.73 4.27
CA LEU A 104 11.86 7.68 3.33
C LEU A 104 12.11 6.73 2.15
N ILE A 105 13.35 6.66 1.65
CA ILE A 105 13.76 5.66 0.65
C ILE A 105 13.65 4.25 1.24
N ASP A 106 14.17 4.02 2.44
CA ASP A 106 14.07 2.72 3.13
C ASP A 106 12.59 2.30 3.28
N ALA A 107 11.71 3.26 3.63
CA ALA A 107 10.27 2.99 3.77
C ALA A 107 9.64 2.56 2.43
N GLY A 108 10.00 3.21 1.32
CA GLY A 108 9.55 2.82 -0.01
C GLY A 108 10.01 1.41 -0.42
N ILE A 109 11.28 1.06 -0.14
CA ILE A 109 11.84 -0.27 -0.41
C ILE A 109 11.11 -1.35 0.39
N ALA A 110 10.90 -1.11 1.69
CA ALA A 110 10.17 -2.04 2.56
C ALA A 110 8.71 -2.19 2.15
N ALA A 111 8.03 -1.08 1.82
CA ALA A 111 6.64 -1.08 1.36
C ALA A 111 6.47 -1.85 0.05
N GLN A 112 7.36 -1.67 -0.92
CA GLN A 112 7.33 -2.44 -2.17
C GLN A 112 7.55 -3.93 -1.90
N THR A 113 8.42 -4.30 -0.97
CA THR A 113 8.62 -5.69 -0.57
C THR A 113 7.35 -6.30 0.04
N ILE A 114 6.67 -5.55 0.92
CA ILE A 114 5.36 -5.96 1.49
C ILE A 114 4.32 -6.14 0.38
N ALA A 115 4.23 -5.18 -0.56
CA ALA A 115 3.25 -5.26 -1.65
C ALA A 115 3.48 -6.46 -2.57
N LEU A 116 4.73 -6.80 -2.88
CA LEU A 116 5.06 -8.01 -3.64
C LEU A 116 4.75 -9.29 -2.86
N ALA A 117 5.04 -9.31 -1.56
CA ALA A 117 4.68 -10.43 -0.69
C ALA A 117 3.16 -10.61 -0.58
N ALA A 118 2.39 -9.52 -0.49
CA ALA A 118 0.92 -9.55 -0.54
C ALA A 118 0.42 -10.10 -1.88
N ALA A 119 0.94 -9.58 -3.00
CA ALA A 119 0.58 -10.03 -4.34
C ALA A 119 0.88 -11.53 -4.56
N SER A 120 1.98 -12.05 -4.02
CA SER A 120 2.33 -13.48 -4.10
C SER A 120 1.35 -14.40 -3.36
N ARG A 121 0.53 -13.84 -2.47
CA ARG A 121 -0.52 -14.53 -1.72
C ARG A 121 -1.93 -14.23 -2.24
N GLY A 122 -2.05 -13.55 -3.38
CA GLY A 122 -3.34 -13.15 -3.95
C GLY A 122 -3.99 -11.95 -3.27
N LEU A 123 -3.31 -11.33 -2.30
CA LEU A 123 -3.83 -10.16 -1.59
C LEU A 123 -3.68 -8.87 -2.41
N GLY A 124 -4.57 -7.92 -2.15
CA GLY A 124 -4.48 -6.54 -2.60
C GLY A 124 -3.71 -5.68 -1.60
N CYS A 125 -3.00 -4.69 -2.12
CA CYS A 125 -2.28 -3.70 -1.31
C CYS A 125 -2.43 -2.31 -1.93
N CYS A 126 -2.67 -1.28 -1.13
CA CYS A 126 -2.59 0.12 -1.53
C CYS A 126 -1.66 0.87 -0.59
N MET A 127 -0.65 1.54 -1.16
CA MET A 127 0.26 2.41 -0.41
C MET A 127 -0.34 3.81 -0.33
N LEU A 128 -0.58 4.30 0.88
CA LEU A 128 -1.20 5.58 1.17
C LEU A 128 -0.18 6.48 1.89
N LYS A 129 0.21 7.56 1.23
CA LYS A 129 1.05 8.62 1.82
C LYS A 129 0.20 9.78 2.31
N SER A 130 -0.99 9.95 1.73
CA SER A 130 -1.93 11.01 2.08
C SER A 130 -2.83 10.53 3.22
N PHE A 131 -2.59 11.05 4.41
CA PHE A 131 -3.38 10.81 5.62
C PHE A 131 -3.22 12.00 6.58
N ASP A 132 -4.17 12.19 7.48
CA ASP A 132 -4.01 13.21 8.51
C ASP A 132 -3.11 12.72 9.66
N PRO A 133 -2.49 13.66 10.43
CA PRO A 133 -1.58 13.30 11.51
C PRO A 133 -2.20 12.46 12.62
N ASP A 134 -3.52 12.54 12.81
CA ASP A 134 -4.24 11.82 13.87
C ASP A 134 -4.24 10.31 13.66
N VAL A 135 -3.91 9.84 12.44
CA VAL A 135 -3.65 8.42 12.17
C VAL A 135 -2.63 7.80 13.12
N ASN A 136 -1.63 8.59 13.54
CA ASN A 136 -0.60 8.12 14.47
C ASN A 136 -1.17 7.79 15.86
N ASP A 137 -2.14 8.57 16.30
CA ASP A 137 -2.80 8.35 17.60
C ASP A 137 -3.84 7.25 17.47
N ALA A 138 -4.61 7.23 16.38
CA ALA A 138 -5.56 6.15 16.08
C ALA A 138 -4.89 4.77 16.01
N MET A 139 -3.63 4.71 15.54
CA MET A 139 -2.83 3.50 15.54
C MET A 139 -2.01 3.29 16.83
N GLY A 140 -1.95 4.27 17.75
CA GLY A 140 -1.16 4.18 18.99
C GLY A 140 0.35 4.26 18.79
N VAL A 141 0.86 4.64 17.60
CA VAL A 141 2.30 4.70 17.31
C VAL A 141 2.97 5.93 17.90
N SER A 142 2.21 7.00 18.14
CA SER A 142 2.69 8.24 18.78
C SER A 142 3.32 8.01 20.15
N ALA A 143 2.66 7.21 20.98
CA ALA A 143 3.12 6.92 22.34
C ALA A 143 4.45 6.16 22.39
N ALA A 144 4.77 5.41 21.32
CA ALA A 144 6.02 4.68 21.18
C ALA A 144 7.20 5.54 20.66
N GLY A 145 6.99 6.84 20.41
CA GLY A 145 8.03 7.74 19.89
C GLY A 145 8.27 7.64 18.39
N TYR A 146 7.31 7.02 17.65
CA TYR A 146 7.37 6.85 16.20
C TYR A 146 6.29 7.68 15.49
N ALA A 147 6.45 7.82 14.17
CA ALA A 147 5.43 8.37 13.30
C ALA A 147 5.34 7.55 12.01
N ALA A 148 4.14 7.34 11.54
CA ALA A 148 3.89 6.71 10.24
C ALA A 148 4.35 7.64 9.12
N VAL A 149 5.11 7.10 8.19
CA VAL A 149 5.51 7.81 6.96
C VAL A 149 4.79 7.25 5.72
N LEU A 150 4.22 6.05 5.86
CA LEU A 150 3.41 5.39 4.85
C LEU A 150 2.45 4.42 5.53
N VAL A 151 1.22 4.31 5.04
CA VAL A 151 0.25 3.30 5.48
C VAL A 151 -0.07 2.39 4.29
N LEU A 152 0.02 1.08 4.49
CA LEU A 152 -0.41 0.09 3.52
C LEU A 152 -1.78 -0.44 3.94
N ALA A 153 -2.77 -0.25 3.08
CA ALA A 153 -4.09 -0.85 3.22
C ALA A 153 -4.09 -2.22 2.52
N LEU A 154 -4.58 -3.25 3.18
CA LEU A 154 -4.46 -4.65 2.80
C LEU A 154 -5.80 -5.38 2.94
N GLY A 155 -6.04 -6.35 2.08
CA GLY A 155 -7.22 -7.21 2.09
C GLY A 155 -7.22 -8.18 0.92
N VAL A 156 -8.21 -9.04 0.85
CA VAL A 156 -8.50 -9.82 -0.36
C VAL A 156 -8.97 -8.86 -1.46
N ARG A 157 -8.55 -9.10 -2.71
CA ARG A 157 -8.82 -8.18 -3.83
C ARG A 157 -10.30 -8.12 -4.15
N GLY A 158 -10.90 -6.93 -4.12
CA GLY A 158 -12.30 -6.67 -4.41
C GLY A 158 -12.53 -5.92 -5.74
N GLU A 159 -11.48 -5.65 -6.52
CA GLU A 159 -11.62 -4.97 -7.82
C GLU A 159 -10.71 -5.57 -8.88
N ARG A 160 -11.08 -5.35 -10.14
CA ARG A 160 -10.23 -5.65 -11.29
C ARG A 160 -9.34 -4.45 -11.59
N VAL A 161 -8.03 -4.67 -11.70
CA VAL A 161 -7.06 -3.65 -12.15
C VAL A 161 -6.51 -4.03 -13.50
N VAL A 162 -6.57 -3.11 -14.47
CA VAL A 162 -6.11 -3.29 -15.85
C VAL A 162 -4.86 -2.44 -16.07
N LEU A 163 -3.79 -3.07 -16.53
CA LEU A 163 -2.59 -2.35 -16.97
C LEU A 163 -2.72 -2.03 -18.46
N GLU A 164 -2.52 -0.77 -18.79
CA GLU A 164 -2.43 -0.27 -20.17
C GLU A 164 -0.98 0.06 -20.50
N THR A 165 -0.60 0.00 -21.75
CA THR A 165 0.74 0.39 -22.23
C THR A 165 0.63 1.71 -22.98
N GLY A 166 1.49 2.66 -22.64
CA GLY A 166 1.48 4.01 -23.19
C GLY A 166 0.44 4.91 -22.51
N GLU A 167 0.22 6.06 -23.10
CA GLU A 167 -0.81 7.01 -22.68
C GLU A 167 -2.18 6.57 -23.18
N SER A 168 -3.19 6.66 -22.31
CA SER A 168 -4.60 6.54 -22.65
C SER A 168 -5.16 7.90 -23.09
N GLU A 169 -6.45 7.99 -23.43
CA GLU A 169 -7.16 9.25 -23.61
C GLU A 169 -7.17 10.14 -22.34
N HIS A 170 -6.87 9.53 -21.17
CA HIS A 170 -6.69 10.21 -19.88
C HIS A 170 -5.21 10.52 -19.58
N GLY A 171 -4.31 10.42 -20.55
CA GLY A 171 -2.85 10.51 -20.35
C GLY A 171 -2.34 9.35 -19.50
N LEU A 172 -1.51 9.66 -18.50
CA LEU A 172 -1.02 8.68 -17.51
C LEU A 172 -1.89 8.62 -16.24
N ALA A 173 -2.97 9.39 -16.16
CA ALA A 173 -3.88 9.34 -15.04
C ALA A 173 -4.60 7.97 -15.00
N TYR A 174 -4.68 7.38 -13.80
CA TYR A 174 -5.54 6.21 -13.61
C TYR A 174 -7.02 6.64 -13.60
N TRP A 175 -7.90 5.76 -14.09
CA TRP A 175 -9.33 6.03 -14.22
C TRP A 175 -10.14 4.75 -14.01
N ARG A 176 -11.47 4.85 -13.94
CA ARG A 176 -12.38 3.71 -13.86
C ARG A 176 -13.34 3.71 -15.03
N ASP A 177 -13.59 2.52 -15.59
CA ASP A 177 -14.61 2.32 -16.59
C ASP A 177 -16.01 2.14 -15.95
N ASP A 178 -17.03 2.08 -16.81
CA ASP A 178 -18.43 1.92 -16.38
C ASP A 178 -18.69 0.54 -15.70
N GLU A 179 -17.81 -0.44 -15.90
CA GLU A 179 -17.84 -1.74 -15.22
C GLU A 179 -17.12 -1.72 -13.86
N GLY A 180 -16.53 -0.56 -13.50
CA GLY A 180 -15.79 -0.36 -12.25
C GLY A 180 -14.37 -0.89 -12.26
N ALA A 181 -13.83 -1.35 -13.41
CA ALA A 181 -12.43 -1.74 -13.49
C ALA A 181 -11.50 -0.53 -13.40
N HIS A 182 -10.41 -0.70 -12.69
CA HIS A 182 -9.42 0.35 -12.44
C HIS A 182 -8.28 0.27 -13.47
N HIS A 183 -8.22 1.24 -14.37
CA HIS A 183 -7.23 1.31 -15.45
C HIS A 183 -5.99 2.09 -15.00
N VAL A 184 -4.82 1.53 -15.27
CA VAL A 184 -3.53 2.10 -14.86
C VAL A 184 -2.58 2.13 -16.05
N PRO A 185 -2.48 3.25 -16.78
CA PRO A 185 -1.53 3.44 -17.87
C PRO A 185 -0.08 3.38 -17.36
N LYS A 186 0.80 2.82 -18.19
CA LYS A 186 2.25 2.75 -17.95
C LYS A 186 2.99 3.16 -19.20
N LEU A 187 4.00 4.01 -19.05
CA LEU A 187 4.92 4.35 -20.13
C LEU A 187 5.53 3.08 -20.75
N ALA A 188 5.81 3.13 -22.04
CA ALA A 188 6.58 2.10 -22.70
C ALA A 188 8.04 2.10 -22.19
N LEU A 189 8.75 0.99 -22.38
CA LEU A 189 10.12 0.88 -21.84
C LEU A 189 11.06 1.92 -22.45
N GLU A 190 10.91 2.18 -23.73
CA GLU A 190 11.71 3.16 -24.48
C GLU A 190 11.57 4.59 -23.95
N ASP A 191 10.41 4.94 -23.38
CA ASP A 191 10.16 6.26 -22.80
C ASP A 191 10.79 6.43 -21.40
N LEU A 192 11.27 5.34 -20.81
CA LEU A 192 11.91 5.33 -19.48
C LEU A 192 13.44 5.32 -19.55
N LEU A 193 14.01 5.09 -20.73
CA LEU A 193 15.45 5.02 -20.93
C LEU A 193 15.97 6.32 -21.52
N ILE A 194 17.11 6.81 -21.01
CA ILE A 194 17.81 8.01 -21.45
C ILE A 194 19.21 7.67 -21.95
#